data_a174f8b49eeb6e7550bd6f50397e01d4
#
_entry.id   a174f8b49eeb6e7550bd6f50397e01d4
#
_cell.length_a   1.000
_cell.length_b   1.000
_cell.length_c   1.000
_cell.angle_alpha   90.00
_cell.angle_beta   90.00
_cell.angle_gamma   90.00
#
_symmetry.space_group_name_H-M   'P 1'
#
loop_
_entity.id
_entity.type
_entity.pdbx_description
1 polymer ?
#
loop_
_entity_poly.entity_id
_entity_poly.type
_entity_poly.pdbx_seq_one_letter_code
_entity_poly.pdbx_strand_id
1 'polypeptide(L)'
;MKKLLFIILSVMIISFSACSKKQPTEEKVNVIDTIPVMVMQIQKCSRLYTAEAHVHKIITHDDQLNLKGSFLKKDFNIHIPGANRKVAIPMDATIKAYVDFEGFSQKNVSRKGDKIEIILPDPKLVLTSSKIDHKAVKQYVSLTRSNFTDAELAQLEQQGRLSIINDIPNIDLMEQAQLSAANTLIPMLKDIGFKEENITISFRKKFSLQDLKGFISNGLSDKTTIEKKNAPNQASK
;
A
#
# COMPACT_ATOMS: atom_id res chain seq x y z
N MET A 1 82.01 -11.22 -50.69
CA MET A 1 81.58 -11.65 -49.36
C MET A 1 80.95 -10.46 -48.58
N LYS A 2 81.56 -9.24 -48.49
CA LYS A 2 80.98 -8.12 -47.72
C LYS A 2 79.59 -7.68 -48.25
N LYS A 3 79.35 -7.67 -49.54
CA LYS A 3 78.05 -7.22 -50.12
C LYS A 3 76.89 -8.21 -49.80
N LEU A 4 77.21 -9.52 -49.73
CA LEU A 4 76.23 -10.55 -49.38
C LEU A 4 75.80 -10.44 -47.91
N LEU A 5 76.73 -10.10 -47.04
CA LEU A 5 76.48 -9.93 -45.64
C LEU A 5 75.51 -8.72 -45.35
N PHE A 6 75.70 -7.61 -46.11
CA PHE A 6 74.81 -6.46 -46.01
C PHE A 6 73.36 -6.74 -46.46
N ILE A 7 73.21 -7.58 -47.47
CA ILE A 7 71.89 -7.96 -48.00
C ILE A 7 71.17 -8.83 -46.96
N ILE A 8 71.87 -9.78 -46.32
CA ILE A 8 71.31 -10.64 -45.28
C ILE A 8 70.91 -9.81 -44.04
N LEU A 9 71.75 -8.84 -43.66
CA LEU A 9 71.49 -7.94 -42.53
C LEU A 9 70.26 -7.05 -42.80
N SER A 10 70.09 -6.54 -44.05
CA SER A 10 68.98 -5.72 -44.48
C SER A 10 67.64 -6.52 -44.45
N VAL A 11 67.65 -7.76 -44.86
CA VAL A 11 66.46 -8.63 -44.84
C VAL A 11 66.04 -8.97 -43.42
N MET A 12 67.01 -9.11 -42.52
CA MET A 12 66.72 -9.41 -41.10
C MET A 12 66.07 -8.20 -40.35
N ILE A 13 66.41 -6.96 -40.76
CA ILE A 13 65.79 -5.76 -40.16
C ILE A 13 64.33 -5.57 -40.60
N ILE A 14 63.99 -5.97 -41.83
CA ILE A 14 62.63 -5.85 -42.36
C ILE A 14 61.69 -6.85 -41.67
N SER A 15 62.16 -7.96 -41.16
CA SER A 15 61.36 -9.01 -40.50
C SER A 15 60.86 -8.60 -39.10
N PHE A 16 61.46 -7.60 -38.46
CA PHE A 16 61.04 -7.13 -37.13
C PHE A 16 59.93 -6.07 -37.12
N SER A 17 59.55 -5.53 -38.28
CA SER A 17 58.51 -4.49 -38.38
C SER A 17 57.06 -5.00 -38.44
N ALA A 18 56.86 -6.31 -38.40
CA ALA A 18 55.50 -6.94 -38.46
C ALA A 18 54.92 -7.19 -37.06
N CYS A 19 55.25 -6.34 -36.05
CA CYS A 19 54.50 -6.35 -34.81
C CYS A 19 53.23 -5.54 -34.99
N SER A 20 52.21 -6.15 -35.61
CA SER A 20 50.88 -5.66 -35.70
C SER A 20 50.37 -5.42 -34.26
N LYS A 21 50.24 -4.13 -33.86
CA LYS A 21 49.43 -3.78 -32.70
C LYS A 21 48.05 -4.33 -32.89
N LYS A 22 47.74 -5.45 -32.27
CA LYS A 22 46.36 -5.82 -31.99
C LYS A 22 45.77 -4.65 -31.22
N GLN A 23 44.95 -3.84 -31.89
CA GLN A 23 44.02 -2.98 -31.19
C GLN A 23 43.26 -3.88 -30.23
N PRO A 24 43.12 -3.51 -28.93
CA PRO A 24 42.19 -4.22 -28.09
C PRO A 24 40.80 -4.04 -28.75
N THR A 25 40.30 -5.12 -29.32
CA THR A 25 38.89 -5.22 -29.66
C THR A 25 38.20 -4.98 -28.33
N GLU A 26 37.59 -3.81 -28.15
CA GLU A 26 36.62 -3.62 -27.10
C GLU A 26 35.57 -4.72 -27.30
N GLU A 27 35.71 -5.81 -26.54
CA GLU A 27 34.60 -6.71 -26.32
C GLU A 27 33.45 -5.80 -25.87
N LYS A 28 32.52 -5.54 -26.78
CA LYS A 28 31.21 -5.03 -26.38
C LYS A 28 30.68 -6.09 -25.45
N VAL A 29 30.91 -5.86 -24.16
CA VAL A 29 30.22 -6.60 -23.10
C VAL A 29 28.77 -6.42 -23.46
N ASN A 30 28.15 -7.45 -23.99
CA ASN A 30 26.71 -7.52 -24.17
C ASN A 30 26.13 -7.41 -22.77
N VAL A 31 25.89 -6.18 -22.33
CA VAL A 31 25.19 -5.92 -21.08
C VAL A 31 23.79 -6.49 -21.30
N ILE A 32 23.60 -7.69 -20.79
CA ILE A 32 22.28 -8.32 -20.79
C ILE A 32 21.35 -7.33 -20.08
N ASP A 33 20.36 -6.83 -20.81
CA ASP A 33 19.35 -5.95 -20.22
C ASP A 33 18.51 -6.78 -19.25
N THR A 34 18.81 -6.64 -17.96
CA THR A 34 18.13 -7.36 -16.88
C THR A 34 16.80 -6.68 -16.47
N ILE A 35 16.53 -5.49 -17.00
CA ILE A 35 15.31 -4.73 -16.65
C ILE A 35 14.02 -5.49 -16.97
N PRO A 36 13.84 -6.10 -18.17
CA PRO A 36 12.61 -6.83 -18.47
C PRO A 36 12.36 -8.00 -17.51
N VAL A 37 13.42 -8.73 -17.15
CA VAL A 37 13.34 -9.85 -16.21
C VAL A 37 12.95 -9.39 -14.82
N MET A 38 13.57 -8.31 -14.34
CA MET A 38 13.24 -7.69 -13.07
C MET A 38 11.79 -7.21 -13.02
N VAL A 39 11.33 -6.49 -14.04
CA VAL A 39 9.94 -6.01 -14.14
C VAL A 39 8.97 -7.19 -14.07
N MET A 40 9.25 -8.27 -14.82
CA MET A 40 8.43 -9.48 -14.80
C MET A 40 8.41 -10.15 -13.41
N GLN A 41 9.52 -10.16 -12.69
CA GLN A 41 9.58 -10.70 -11.33
C GLN A 41 8.76 -9.86 -10.35
N ILE A 42 8.85 -8.53 -10.43
CA ILE A 42 8.05 -7.61 -9.61
C ILE A 42 6.56 -7.80 -9.93
N GLN A 43 6.17 -7.88 -11.20
CA GLN A 43 4.78 -8.09 -11.62
C GLN A 43 4.18 -9.41 -11.12
N LYS A 44 4.99 -10.48 -10.97
CA LYS A 44 4.52 -11.75 -10.38
C LYS A 44 4.04 -11.59 -8.96
N CYS A 45 4.54 -10.61 -8.23
CA CYS A 45 4.09 -10.24 -6.89
C CYS A 45 2.89 -9.30 -6.98
N SER A 46 1.78 -9.65 -7.61
CA SER A 46 0.61 -8.78 -7.88
C SER A 46 0.38 -7.70 -6.82
N ARG A 47 0.50 -8.04 -5.53
CA ARG A 47 0.41 -7.12 -4.39
C ARG A 47 1.49 -7.43 -3.36
N LEU A 48 2.24 -6.41 -2.99
CA LEU A 48 3.23 -6.49 -1.90
C LEU A 48 2.63 -5.83 -0.65
N TYR A 49 2.28 -6.63 0.35
CA TYR A 49 1.87 -6.12 1.66
C TYR A 49 3.11 -5.65 2.43
N THR A 50 3.13 -4.39 2.80
CA THR A 50 4.34 -3.72 3.28
C THR A 50 4.23 -3.23 4.71
N ALA A 51 3.02 -2.97 5.21
CA ALA A 51 2.79 -2.57 6.59
C ALA A 51 1.41 -3.02 7.07
N GLU A 52 1.26 -3.19 8.38
CA GLU A 52 0.03 -3.57 9.04
C GLU A 52 -0.12 -2.79 10.35
N ALA A 53 -1.32 -2.30 10.62
CA ALA A 53 -1.67 -1.65 11.87
C ALA A 53 -2.89 -2.33 12.51
N HIS A 54 -2.81 -2.55 13.82
CA HIS A 54 -3.91 -3.00 14.64
C HIS A 54 -4.46 -1.81 15.43
N VAL A 55 -5.75 -1.54 15.26
CA VAL A 55 -6.43 -0.42 15.91
C VAL A 55 -7.46 -0.99 16.87
N HIS A 56 -7.35 -0.60 18.14
CA HIS A 56 -8.37 -0.86 19.15
C HIS A 56 -9.10 0.46 19.45
N LYS A 57 -10.41 0.47 19.33
CA LYS A 57 -11.24 1.65 19.57
C LYS A 57 -12.49 1.30 20.35
N ILE A 58 -12.84 2.13 21.33
CA ILE A 58 -14.10 2.01 22.06
C ILE A 58 -15.06 3.07 21.52
N ILE A 59 -16.14 2.61 20.92
CA ILE A 59 -17.22 3.49 20.45
C ILE A 59 -18.20 3.68 21.58
N THR A 60 -18.40 4.92 21.97
CA THR A 60 -19.37 5.29 23.02
C THR A 60 -20.53 6.06 22.42
N HIS A 61 -21.73 5.74 22.84
CA HIS A 61 -22.94 6.47 22.47
C HIS A 61 -23.76 6.77 23.73
N ASP A 62 -24.15 8.04 23.88
CA ASP A 62 -25.00 8.53 24.97
C ASP A 62 -26.31 9.02 24.35
N ASP A 63 -27.39 8.32 24.63
CA ASP A 63 -28.73 8.60 24.10
C ASP A 63 -29.60 9.15 25.23
N GLN A 64 -29.97 10.42 25.09
CA GLN A 64 -30.77 11.19 26.06
C GLN A 64 -32.17 11.38 25.52
N LEU A 65 -33.18 11.10 26.35
CA LEU A 65 -34.57 11.33 25.96
C LEU A 65 -34.90 12.81 26.14
N ASN A 66 -35.27 13.42 25.01
CA ASN A 66 -35.75 14.80 24.98
C ASN A 66 -37.20 14.84 24.51
N LEU A 67 -38.05 15.50 25.29
CA LEU A 67 -39.42 15.79 24.90
C LEU A 67 -39.42 17.06 24.05
N LYS A 68 -39.71 16.93 22.77
CA LYS A 68 -39.83 18.04 21.82
C LYS A 68 -41.30 18.26 21.48
N GLY A 69 -41.74 19.49 21.48
CA GLY A 69 -43.09 19.85 21.09
C GLY A 69 -43.22 21.34 20.82
N SER A 70 -44.37 21.74 20.29
CA SER A 70 -44.73 23.13 20.09
C SER A 70 -46.01 23.45 20.87
N PHE A 71 -45.97 24.49 21.71
CA PHE A 71 -47.12 24.99 22.44
C PHE A 71 -47.22 26.48 22.22
N LEU A 72 -48.40 26.94 21.77
CA LEU A 72 -48.68 28.37 21.49
C LEU A 72 -47.64 29.01 20.53
N LYS A 73 -47.26 28.28 19.46
CA LYS A 73 -46.23 28.70 18.47
C LYS A 73 -44.82 28.88 19.04
N LYS A 74 -44.56 28.34 20.22
CA LYS A 74 -43.21 28.26 20.81
C LYS A 74 -42.80 26.80 20.88
N ASP A 75 -41.64 26.49 20.29
CA ASP A 75 -41.06 25.16 20.38
C ASP A 75 -40.37 24.97 21.72
N PHE A 76 -40.56 23.80 22.32
CA PHE A 76 -39.85 23.42 23.53
C PHE A 76 -39.07 22.10 23.30
N ASN A 77 -37.93 22.00 23.99
CA ASN A 77 -37.11 20.80 24.02
C ASN A 77 -36.67 20.60 25.48
N ILE A 78 -37.35 19.69 26.18
CA ILE A 78 -37.13 19.42 27.59
C ILE A 78 -36.35 18.10 27.72
N HIS A 79 -35.18 18.16 28.32
CA HIS A 79 -34.44 16.98 28.70
C HIS A 79 -35.14 16.28 29.88
N ILE A 80 -35.38 14.95 29.77
CA ILE A 80 -35.98 14.17 30.85
C ILE A 80 -34.85 13.58 31.70
N PRO A 81 -34.65 14.09 32.94
CA PRO A 81 -33.59 13.57 33.82
C PRO A 81 -33.81 12.10 34.12
N GLY A 82 -32.74 11.32 34.14
CA GLY A 82 -32.78 9.89 34.45
C GLY A 82 -33.37 8.99 33.37
N ALA A 83 -33.68 9.52 32.17
CA ALA A 83 -34.15 8.75 31.03
C ALA A 83 -33.08 8.63 29.96
N ASN A 84 -31.86 8.27 30.35
CA ASN A 84 -30.71 8.09 29.46
C ASN A 84 -30.31 6.64 29.33
N ARG A 85 -29.71 6.31 28.24
CA ARG A 85 -29.03 5.04 28.01
C ARG A 85 -27.68 5.26 27.33
N LYS A 86 -26.70 4.46 27.71
CA LYS A 86 -25.33 4.56 27.20
C LYS A 86 -24.85 3.20 26.75
N VAL A 87 -24.04 3.16 25.73
CA VAL A 87 -23.37 1.94 25.29
C VAL A 87 -21.91 2.23 24.99
N ALA A 88 -21.05 1.29 25.32
CA ALA A 88 -19.65 1.25 24.94
C ALA A 88 -19.37 -0.06 24.18
N ILE A 89 -18.91 0.06 22.94
CA ILE A 89 -18.66 -1.05 22.03
C ILE A 89 -17.16 -1.07 21.73
N PRO A 90 -16.39 -2.00 22.27
CA PRO A 90 -15.00 -2.19 21.89
C PRO A 90 -14.91 -2.84 20.51
N MET A 91 -14.05 -2.27 19.67
CA MET A 91 -13.83 -2.71 18.29
C MET A 91 -12.34 -2.86 18.04
N ASP A 92 -11.95 -4.00 17.42
CA ASP A 92 -10.62 -4.26 16.92
C ASP A 92 -10.64 -4.24 15.41
N ALA A 93 -9.69 -3.55 14.81
CA ALA A 93 -9.56 -3.48 13.36
C ALA A 93 -8.12 -3.71 12.92
N THR A 94 -7.96 -4.38 11.79
CA THR A 94 -6.66 -4.58 11.16
C THR A 94 -6.65 -3.88 9.80
N ILE A 95 -5.69 -3.00 9.62
CA ILE A 95 -5.48 -2.23 8.40
C ILE A 95 -4.17 -2.67 7.80
N LYS A 96 -4.17 -3.02 6.52
CA LYS A 96 -2.96 -3.39 5.78
C LYS A 96 -2.69 -2.39 4.68
N ALA A 97 -1.42 -2.05 4.52
CA ALA A 97 -0.93 -1.30 3.37
C ALA A 97 -0.28 -2.26 2.37
N TYR A 98 -0.50 -2.04 1.09
CA TYR A 98 0.10 -2.82 0.02
C TYR A 98 0.42 -1.96 -1.20
N VAL A 99 1.49 -2.32 -1.91
CA VAL A 99 1.81 -1.77 -3.22
C VAL A 99 1.23 -2.70 -4.28
N ASP A 100 0.49 -2.14 -5.23
CA ASP A 100 -0.15 -2.89 -6.32
C ASP A 100 0.70 -2.77 -7.59
N PHE A 101 1.24 -3.89 -8.04
CA PHE A 101 2.12 -3.95 -9.21
C PHE A 101 1.41 -4.28 -10.53
N GLU A 102 0.08 -4.33 -10.56
CA GLU A 102 -0.68 -4.65 -11.78
C GLU A 102 -0.33 -3.70 -12.94
N GLY A 103 -0.13 -2.42 -12.67
CA GLY A 103 0.27 -1.42 -13.67
C GLY A 103 1.78 -1.14 -13.74
N PHE A 104 2.62 -1.89 -13.02
CA PHE A 104 4.06 -1.70 -13.05
C PHE A 104 4.64 -2.19 -14.39
N SER A 105 5.57 -1.45 -14.95
CA SER A 105 6.15 -1.76 -16.27
C SER A 105 7.56 -1.19 -16.39
N GLN A 106 8.23 -1.46 -17.50
CA GLN A 106 9.56 -0.89 -17.79
C GLN A 106 9.57 0.66 -17.75
N LYS A 107 8.43 1.32 -17.98
CA LYS A 107 8.31 2.80 -17.89
C LYS A 107 8.53 3.32 -16.47
N ASN A 108 8.41 2.46 -15.47
CA ASN A 108 8.65 2.78 -14.08
C ASN A 108 10.12 2.61 -13.66
N VAL A 109 10.97 2.17 -14.58
CA VAL A 109 12.38 1.90 -14.33
C VAL A 109 13.24 2.73 -15.27
N SER A 110 14.17 3.48 -14.72
CA SER A 110 15.15 4.29 -15.46
C SER A 110 16.55 3.81 -15.09
N ARG A 111 17.35 3.46 -16.09
CA ARG A 111 18.75 3.08 -15.89
C ARG A 111 19.67 4.11 -16.58
N LYS A 112 20.65 4.59 -15.85
CA LYS A 112 21.71 5.47 -16.36
C LYS A 112 23.07 4.94 -15.94
N GLY A 113 23.72 4.16 -16.83
CA GLY A 113 24.96 3.45 -16.50
C GLY A 113 24.72 2.42 -15.40
N ASP A 114 25.41 2.57 -14.28
CA ASP A 114 25.28 1.68 -13.12
C ASP A 114 24.16 2.09 -12.16
N LYS A 115 23.56 3.26 -12.36
CA LYS A 115 22.47 3.76 -11.51
C LYS A 115 21.13 3.29 -12.02
N ILE A 116 20.27 2.85 -11.10
CA ILE A 116 18.89 2.48 -11.38
C ILE A 116 17.94 3.28 -10.49
N GLU A 117 16.91 3.83 -11.11
CA GLU A 117 15.81 4.52 -10.43
C GLU A 117 14.51 3.78 -10.71
N ILE A 118 13.76 3.46 -9.66
CA ILE A 118 12.50 2.76 -9.74
C ILE A 118 11.42 3.62 -9.11
N ILE A 119 10.38 3.93 -9.89
CA ILE A 119 9.21 4.68 -9.42
C ILE A 119 8.10 3.68 -9.12
N LEU A 120 7.89 3.40 -7.85
CA LEU A 120 6.86 2.48 -7.39
C LEU A 120 5.47 3.12 -7.46
N PRO A 121 4.42 2.30 -7.67
CA PRO A 121 3.05 2.71 -7.41
C PRO A 121 2.88 3.09 -5.94
N ASP A 122 1.99 4.05 -5.70
CA ASP A 122 1.69 4.49 -4.34
C ASP A 122 1.01 3.36 -3.55
N PRO A 123 1.35 3.17 -2.26
CA PRO A 123 0.68 2.18 -1.43
C PRO A 123 -0.82 2.46 -1.33
N LYS A 124 -1.60 1.38 -1.25
CA LYS A 124 -3.04 1.39 -1.01
C LYS A 124 -3.33 0.81 0.36
N LEU A 125 -4.41 1.27 1.00
CA LEU A 125 -4.84 0.78 2.30
C LEU A 125 -6.09 -0.08 2.16
N VAL A 126 -6.16 -1.15 2.95
CA VAL A 126 -7.34 -2.01 3.03
C VAL A 126 -7.62 -2.37 4.49
N LEU A 127 -8.88 -2.19 4.89
CA LEU A 127 -9.38 -2.70 6.16
C LEU A 127 -9.67 -4.20 5.99
N THR A 128 -8.80 -5.06 6.52
CA THR A 128 -8.88 -6.51 6.32
C THR A 128 -9.77 -7.19 7.35
N SER A 129 -9.86 -6.62 8.54
CA SER A 129 -10.66 -7.14 9.64
C SER A 129 -11.25 -6.01 10.45
N SER A 130 -12.49 -6.16 10.85
CA SER A 130 -13.14 -5.34 11.88
C SER A 130 -14.00 -6.28 12.71
N LYS A 131 -13.66 -6.43 13.98
CA LYS A 131 -14.31 -7.33 14.93
C LYS A 131 -14.81 -6.55 16.12
N ILE A 132 -15.95 -6.96 16.65
CA ILE A 132 -16.51 -6.46 17.89
C ILE A 132 -16.45 -7.57 18.91
N ASP A 133 -15.98 -7.25 20.08
CA ASP A 133 -16.14 -8.14 21.23
C ASP A 133 -17.52 -7.93 21.86
N HIS A 134 -18.52 -8.65 21.35
CA HIS A 134 -19.89 -8.59 21.85
C HIS A 134 -19.99 -8.91 23.35
N LYS A 135 -19.05 -9.68 23.92
CA LYS A 135 -19.04 -9.99 25.36
C LYS A 135 -18.55 -8.82 26.20
N ALA A 136 -17.73 -7.94 25.60
CA ALA A 136 -17.21 -6.76 26.26
C ALA A 136 -18.07 -5.50 26.02
N VAL A 137 -19.14 -5.60 25.24
CA VAL A 137 -20.12 -4.52 25.08
C VAL A 137 -20.78 -4.23 26.44
N LYS A 138 -20.66 -2.99 26.89
CA LYS A 138 -21.28 -2.53 28.13
C LYS A 138 -22.42 -1.58 27.83
N GLN A 139 -23.57 -1.85 28.42
CA GLN A 139 -24.75 -1.01 28.30
C GLN A 139 -25.22 -0.55 29.70
N TYR A 140 -25.59 0.70 29.78
CA TYR A 140 -26.34 1.28 30.89
C TYR A 140 -27.68 1.77 30.36
N VAL A 141 -28.77 1.25 30.90
CA VAL A 141 -30.12 1.61 30.47
C VAL A 141 -30.92 1.96 31.72
N SER A 142 -31.49 3.18 31.74
CA SER A 142 -32.37 3.60 32.86
C SER A 142 -33.66 2.78 32.87
N LEU A 143 -34.28 2.69 34.02
CA LEU A 143 -35.53 1.91 34.24
C LEU A 143 -36.69 2.34 33.35
N THR A 144 -36.66 3.57 32.84
CA THR A 144 -37.69 4.15 31.97
C THR A 144 -37.43 3.95 30.49
N ARG A 145 -36.37 3.24 30.11
CA ARG A 145 -35.93 3.04 28.74
C ARG A 145 -35.81 1.55 28.38
N SER A 146 -36.02 1.22 27.11
CA SER A 146 -35.72 -0.08 26.57
C SER A 146 -34.22 -0.23 26.24
N ASN A 147 -33.72 -1.45 26.22
CA ASN A 147 -32.38 -1.75 25.76
C ASN A 147 -32.16 -1.29 24.32
N PHE A 148 -30.90 -1.15 23.92
CA PHE A 148 -30.56 -0.94 22.53
C PHE A 148 -30.99 -2.16 21.71
N THR A 149 -31.64 -1.91 20.58
CA THR A 149 -32.02 -2.94 19.64
C THR A 149 -30.80 -3.39 18.82
N ASP A 150 -30.84 -4.57 18.23
CA ASP A 150 -29.78 -5.07 17.37
C ASP A 150 -29.53 -4.13 16.17
N ALA A 151 -30.58 -3.50 15.63
CA ALA A 151 -30.48 -2.52 14.57
C ALA A 151 -29.72 -1.25 14.99
N GLU A 152 -29.97 -0.75 16.20
CA GLU A 152 -29.24 0.41 16.75
C GLU A 152 -27.77 0.05 17.00
N LEU A 153 -27.49 -1.14 17.56
CA LEU A 153 -26.13 -1.60 17.75
C LEU A 153 -25.38 -1.75 16.41
N ALA A 154 -26.02 -2.33 15.41
CA ALA A 154 -25.42 -2.47 14.06
C ALA A 154 -25.11 -1.10 13.43
N GLN A 155 -25.96 -0.10 13.63
CA GLN A 155 -25.70 1.26 13.18
C GLN A 155 -24.50 1.89 13.89
N LEU A 156 -24.39 1.71 15.21
CA LEU A 156 -23.26 2.18 15.99
C LEU A 156 -21.95 1.49 15.59
N GLU A 157 -22.01 0.19 15.29
CA GLU A 157 -20.88 -0.56 14.72
C GLU A 157 -20.40 0.03 13.40
N GLN A 158 -21.34 0.33 12.50
CA GLN A 158 -21.00 0.95 11.23
C GLN A 158 -20.36 2.34 11.43
N GLN A 159 -20.89 3.16 12.34
CA GLN A 159 -20.29 4.44 12.72
C GLN A 159 -18.87 4.24 13.29
N GLY A 160 -18.68 3.22 14.10
CA GLY A 160 -17.38 2.83 14.64
C GLY A 160 -16.36 2.51 13.56
N ARG A 161 -16.74 1.71 12.56
CA ARG A 161 -15.89 1.40 11.39
C ARG A 161 -15.49 2.66 10.62
N LEU A 162 -16.45 3.54 10.36
CA LEU A 162 -16.18 4.82 9.69
C LEU A 162 -15.24 5.70 10.53
N SER A 163 -15.41 5.69 11.84
CA SER A 163 -14.55 6.44 12.75
C SER A 163 -13.10 5.90 12.73
N ILE A 164 -12.92 4.58 12.73
CA ILE A 164 -11.58 3.96 12.58
C ILE A 164 -10.96 4.37 11.24
N ILE A 165 -11.73 4.30 10.15
CA ILE A 165 -11.28 4.70 8.81
C ILE A 165 -10.84 6.17 8.78
N ASN A 166 -11.58 7.05 9.43
CA ASN A 166 -11.24 8.46 9.50
C ASN A 166 -9.98 8.76 10.33
N ASP A 167 -9.60 7.86 11.23
CA ASP A 167 -8.39 8.01 12.04
C ASP A 167 -7.12 7.48 11.35
N ILE A 168 -7.26 6.70 10.27
CA ILE A 168 -6.12 6.12 9.52
C ILE A 168 -5.10 7.18 9.08
N PRO A 169 -5.48 8.38 8.61
CA PRO A 169 -4.53 9.42 8.26
C PRO A 169 -3.60 9.86 9.39
N ASN A 170 -4.02 9.65 10.65
CA ASN A 170 -3.22 9.99 11.83
C ASN A 170 -2.22 8.89 12.22
N ILE A 171 -2.24 7.76 11.50
CA ILE A 171 -1.31 6.65 11.67
C ILE A 171 -0.31 6.73 10.52
N ASP A 172 0.99 6.83 10.80
CA ASP A 172 2.08 6.95 9.80
C ASP A 172 2.26 5.66 8.97
N LEU A 173 1.14 4.96 8.70
CA LEU A 173 1.13 3.66 8.03
C LEU A 173 1.60 3.75 6.57
N MET A 174 1.32 4.88 5.90
CA MET A 174 1.71 5.08 4.51
C MET A 174 3.22 5.27 4.36
N GLU A 175 3.85 6.05 5.23
CA GLU A 175 5.28 6.25 5.24
C GLU A 175 6.01 4.95 5.57
N GLN A 176 5.53 4.22 6.59
CA GLN A 176 6.04 2.90 6.93
C GLN A 176 5.90 1.92 5.76
N ALA A 177 4.79 1.97 5.03
CA ALA A 177 4.56 1.13 3.87
C ALA A 177 5.53 1.44 2.72
N GLN A 178 5.81 2.70 2.46
CA GLN A 178 6.78 3.13 1.45
C GLN A 178 8.19 2.65 1.82
N LEU A 179 8.60 2.86 3.06
CA LEU A 179 9.91 2.44 3.56
C LEU A 179 10.07 0.91 3.49
N SER A 180 9.06 0.17 3.93
CA SER A 180 9.08 -1.29 3.89
C SER A 180 9.10 -1.83 2.46
N ALA A 181 8.39 -1.20 1.52
CA ALA A 181 8.44 -1.58 0.10
C ALA A 181 9.84 -1.39 -0.48
N ALA A 182 10.48 -0.26 -0.20
CA ALA A 182 11.85 0.00 -0.64
C ALA A 182 12.82 -1.03 -0.05
N ASN A 183 12.75 -1.27 1.26
CA ASN A 183 13.61 -2.24 1.96
C ASN A 183 13.42 -3.68 1.45
N THR A 184 12.22 -4.02 0.98
CA THR A 184 11.95 -5.35 0.40
C THR A 184 12.55 -5.49 -1.00
N LEU A 185 12.55 -4.42 -1.81
CA LEU A 185 13.02 -4.46 -3.19
C LEU A 185 14.53 -4.27 -3.32
N ILE A 186 15.19 -3.53 -2.43
CA ILE A 186 16.63 -3.28 -2.49
C ILE A 186 17.46 -4.59 -2.53
N PRO A 187 17.23 -5.61 -1.68
CA PRO A 187 17.96 -6.87 -1.76
C PRO A 187 17.80 -7.55 -3.11
N MET A 188 16.58 -7.58 -3.66
CA MET A 188 16.32 -8.19 -4.97
C MET A 188 17.09 -7.48 -6.09
N LEU A 189 17.23 -6.17 -6.02
CA LEU A 189 18.01 -5.38 -6.99
C LEU A 189 19.51 -5.64 -6.84
N LYS A 190 19.98 -5.86 -5.61
CA LYS A 190 21.38 -6.25 -5.33
C LYS A 190 21.68 -7.63 -5.90
N ASP A 191 20.77 -8.58 -5.79
CA ASP A 191 20.93 -9.93 -6.36
C ASP A 191 20.99 -9.92 -7.89
N ILE A 192 20.38 -8.92 -8.54
CA ILE A 192 20.47 -8.71 -10.00
C ILE A 192 21.79 -8.01 -10.39
N GLY A 193 22.58 -7.53 -9.42
CA GLY A 193 23.90 -6.98 -9.64
C GLY A 193 24.03 -5.47 -9.48
N PHE A 194 22.98 -4.76 -8.98
CA PHE A 194 23.11 -3.34 -8.65
C PHE A 194 23.72 -3.15 -7.26
N LYS A 195 24.60 -2.16 -7.13
CA LYS A 195 25.10 -1.74 -5.82
C LYS A 195 24.04 -0.88 -5.12
N GLU A 196 23.91 -1.03 -3.81
CA GLU A 196 22.90 -0.32 -3.01
C GLU A 196 22.99 1.21 -3.18
N GLU A 197 24.20 1.77 -3.23
CA GLU A 197 24.47 3.19 -3.47
C GLU A 197 23.96 3.73 -4.82
N ASN A 198 23.72 2.82 -5.76
CA ASN A 198 23.24 3.12 -7.12
C ASN A 198 21.75 2.87 -7.30
N ILE A 199 21.05 2.43 -6.24
CA ILE A 199 19.62 2.14 -6.28
C ILE A 199 18.85 3.33 -5.70
N THR A 200 17.92 3.87 -6.46
CA THR A 200 16.98 4.89 -6.01
C THR A 200 15.57 4.37 -6.16
N ILE A 201 14.81 4.33 -5.06
CA ILE A 201 13.39 3.97 -5.07
C ILE A 201 12.60 5.21 -4.67
N SER A 202 11.61 5.57 -5.50
CA SER A 202 10.73 6.70 -5.28
C SER A 202 9.27 6.30 -5.49
N PHE A 203 8.34 7.13 -5.02
CA PHE A 203 6.90 6.95 -5.19
C PHE A 203 6.33 8.14 -5.96
N ARG A 204 5.21 7.92 -6.66
CA ARG A 204 4.65 8.91 -7.60
C ARG A 204 4.13 10.16 -6.91
N LYS A 205 3.61 10.06 -5.69
CA LYS A 205 2.99 11.18 -4.96
C LYS A 205 3.52 11.30 -3.53
N LYS A 206 3.57 12.56 -3.07
CA LYS A 206 3.49 12.86 -1.65
C LYS A 206 2.01 12.85 -1.27
N PHE A 207 1.59 11.95 -0.40
CA PHE A 207 0.19 11.80 -0.03
C PHE A 207 -0.34 13.01 0.74
N SER A 208 -1.54 13.47 0.36
CA SER A 208 -2.36 14.35 1.19
C SER A 208 -3.37 13.53 1.99
N LEU A 209 -3.84 14.08 3.12
CA LEU A 209 -4.89 13.46 3.96
C LEU A 209 -6.21 13.22 3.20
N GLN A 210 -6.47 13.98 2.12
CA GLN A 210 -7.65 13.81 1.27
C GLN A 210 -7.55 12.60 0.36
N ASP A 211 -6.35 12.28 -0.14
CA ASP A 211 -6.13 11.12 -0.99
C ASP A 211 -6.41 9.82 -0.23
N LEU A 212 -6.05 9.77 1.07
CA LEU A 212 -6.28 8.60 1.92
C LEU A 212 -7.76 8.26 2.10
N LYS A 213 -8.62 9.26 2.25
CA LYS A 213 -10.08 9.05 2.39
C LYS A 213 -10.69 8.43 1.13
N GLY A 214 -10.22 8.82 -0.05
CA GLY A 214 -10.69 8.27 -1.32
C GLY A 214 -10.30 6.79 -1.52
N PHE A 215 -9.12 6.39 -1.08
CA PHE A 215 -8.66 4.99 -1.19
C PHE A 215 -9.40 4.03 -0.27
N ILE A 216 -9.84 4.49 0.89
CA ILE A 216 -10.51 3.65 1.88
C ILE A 216 -11.97 3.40 1.51
N SER A 217 -12.66 4.40 0.97
CA SER A 217 -14.05 4.26 0.52
C SER A 217 -14.18 3.26 -0.63
N ASN A 218 -13.22 3.21 -1.54
CA ASN A 218 -13.22 2.28 -2.67
C ASN A 218 -12.97 0.82 -2.26
N GLY A 219 -12.17 0.57 -1.21
CA GLY A 219 -11.92 -0.78 -0.69
C GLY A 219 -13.14 -1.42 0.00
N LEU A 220 -14.04 -0.62 0.56
CA LEU A 220 -15.30 -1.11 1.15
C LEU A 220 -16.36 -1.42 0.07
N SER A 221 -16.32 -0.71 -1.06
CA SER A 221 -17.23 -0.91 -2.18
C SER A 221 -17.07 -2.27 -2.86
N ASP A 222 -15.83 -2.76 -2.99
CA ASP A 222 -15.54 -4.03 -3.67
C ASP A 222 -16.07 -5.25 -2.91
N LYS A 223 -16.08 -5.24 -1.57
CA LYS A 223 -16.64 -6.35 -0.78
C LYS A 223 -18.15 -6.45 -0.89
N THR A 224 -18.86 -5.33 -0.96
CA THR A 224 -20.32 -5.29 -1.08
C THR A 224 -20.79 -5.78 -2.46
N THR A 225 -19.97 -5.58 -3.49
CA THR A 225 -20.29 -6.03 -4.87
C THR A 225 -20.11 -7.55 -5.03
N ILE A 226 -19.15 -8.15 -4.31
CA ILE A 226 -18.91 -9.61 -4.36
C ILE A 226 -20.02 -10.36 -3.63
N GLU A 227 -20.52 -9.86 -2.48
CA GLU A 227 -21.64 -10.49 -1.77
C GLU A 227 -22.96 -10.42 -2.55
N LYS A 228 -23.23 -9.34 -3.28
CA LYS A 228 -24.42 -9.25 -4.15
C LYS A 228 -24.39 -10.19 -5.36
N LYS A 229 -23.20 -10.58 -5.82
CA LYS A 229 -23.07 -11.48 -6.99
C LYS A 229 -23.21 -12.95 -6.63
N ASN A 230 -23.09 -13.30 -5.35
CA ASN A 230 -23.18 -14.68 -4.86
C ASN A 230 -24.50 -15.00 -4.12
N ALA A 231 -25.47 -14.09 -4.10
CA ALA A 231 -26.80 -14.40 -3.58
C ALA A 231 -27.56 -15.25 -4.61
N PRO A 232 -28.01 -16.48 -4.28
CA PRO A 232 -28.77 -17.28 -5.21
C PRO A 232 -30.12 -16.60 -5.46
N ASN A 233 -30.46 -16.44 -6.73
CA ASN A 233 -31.71 -15.92 -7.23
C ASN A 233 -32.84 -16.88 -6.82
N GLN A 234 -33.50 -16.65 -5.67
CA GLN A 234 -34.73 -17.33 -5.34
C GLN A 234 -35.86 -16.59 -6.04
N ALA A 235 -36.13 -17.03 -7.29
CA ALA A 235 -37.31 -16.65 -8.03
C ALA A 235 -38.49 -17.50 -7.53
N SER A 236 -39.50 -16.79 -7.13
CA SER A 236 -40.94 -17.05 -7.17
C SER A 236 -41.44 -18.47 -7.49
N LYS A 237 -42.15 -19.01 -6.56
CA LYS A 237 -43.46 -19.66 -6.86
C LYS A 237 -44.50 -19.24 -5.82
#